data_301c1dc8cbbf678cb835032bfea3a23d
#
_entry.id   301c1dc8cbbf678cb835032bfea3a23d
#
_cell.length_a   1.000
_cell.length_b   1.000
_cell.length_c   1.000
_cell.angle_alpha   90.00
_cell.angle_beta   90.00
_cell.angle_gamma   90.00
#
_symmetry.space_group_name_H-M   'P 1'
#
loop_
_entity.id
_entity.type
_entity.pdbx_description
1 polymer ?
#
loop_
_entity_poly.entity_id
_entity_poly.type
_entity_poly.pdbx_seq_one_letter_code
_entity_poly.pdbx_strand_id
1 'polypeptide(L)'
;FGARGILKPWITYICFETCFRFFFFWKPCSYPKIECIVAQTYGQWWQSLHRTMLRGVLGKTFRLVGYTIQYGCIAHCAFEYVGGVVMCSGPSMEPTIQNSDIVFAENLSRHFYSIQRGDIVIAKSPSDPKSNICKRVIGLEGDKILTNSPSGFFKGHSYVPTGHVWLEGDNLQNSTDSRYYGPVPYGLIRGRIFFKIWPLSDFGFLRDSPNSYRFSDD
;
A
#
# COMPACT_ATOMS: atom_id res chain seq x y z
N PHE A 1 9.46 -13.79 -23.36
CA PHE A 1 9.74 -14.15 -21.97
C PHE A 1 10.63 -13.09 -21.33
N GLY A 2 10.11 -12.14 -20.58
CA GLY A 2 10.50 -11.82 -19.25
C GLY A 2 11.56 -10.74 -18.98
N ALA A 3 11.74 -9.66 -19.73
CA ALA A 3 12.63 -8.55 -19.31
C ALA A 3 11.94 -7.43 -18.51
N ARG A 4 10.65 -7.52 -18.23
CA ARG A 4 9.87 -6.47 -17.52
C ARG A 4 9.80 -6.63 -16.00
N GLY A 5 10.30 -7.74 -15.45
CA GLY A 5 10.23 -8.02 -14.00
C GLY A 5 11.44 -7.54 -13.19
N ILE A 6 12.58 -7.32 -13.83
CA ILE A 6 13.85 -7.06 -13.13
C ILE A 6 14.11 -5.56 -12.92
N LEU A 7 13.49 -4.70 -13.72
CA LEU A 7 13.71 -3.24 -13.63
C LEU A 7 12.87 -2.53 -12.54
N LYS A 8 11.75 -3.12 -12.10
CA LYS A 8 10.91 -2.51 -11.05
C LYS A 8 11.61 -2.33 -9.71
N PRO A 9 12.32 -3.33 -9.15
CA PRO A 9 12.99 -3.14 -7.86
C PRO A 9 14.15 -2.13 -7.90
N TRP A 10 14.83 -1.98 -9.04
CA TRP A 10 15.92 -1.03 -9.18
C TRP A 10 15.45 0.42 -9.30
N ILE A 11 14.35 0.67 -9.99
CA ILE A 11 13.78 2.02 -10.13
C ILE A 11 13.19 2.48 -8.78
N THR A 12 12.53 1.59 -8.05
CA THR A 12 12.02 1.88 -6.71
C THR A 12 13.14 2.09 -5.70
N TYR A 13 14.22 1.32 -5.79
CA TYR A 13 15.38 1.49 -4.91
C TYR A 13 16.09 2.83 -5.16
N ILE A 14 16.29 3.21 -6.43
CA ILE A 14 16.90 4.50 -6.81
C ILE A 14 16.01 5.68 -6.42
N CYS A 15 14.69 5.59 -6.62
CA CYS A 15 13.75 6.62 -6.17
C CYS A 15 13.70 6.76 -4.64
N PHE A 16 13.73 5.65 -3.91
CA PHE A 16 13.72 5.66 -2.45
C PHE A 16 15.02 6.25 -1.89
N GLU A 17 16.16 5.88 -2.46
CA GLU A 17 17.47 6.40 -1.99
C GLU A 17 17.66 7.87 -2.34
N THR A 18 17.20 8.33 -3.50
CA THR A 18 17.24 9.76 -3.85
C THR A 18 16.25 10.60 -3.04
N CYS A 19 15.02 10.13 -2.77
CA CYS A 19 14.09 10.82 -1.89
C CYS A 19 14.55 10.81 -0.43
N PHE A 20 15.07 9.69 0.07
CA PHE A 20 15.52 9.56 1.45
C PHE A 20 16.78 10.38 1.73
N ARG A 21 17.71 10.46 0.77
CA ARG A 21 18.92 11.32 0.90
C ARG A 21 18.60 12.81 0.91
N PHE A 22 17.55 13.27 0.24
CA PHE A 22 17.17 14.68 0.24
C PHE A 22 16.49 15.13 1.55
N PHE A 23 15.80 14.22 2.23
CA PHE A 23 15.13 14.51 3.50
C PHE A 23 16.08 14.45 4.72
N PHE A 24 17.23 13.73 4.58
CA PHE A 24 18.19 13.50 5.67
C PHE A 24 19.52 14.26 5.53
N PHE A 25 19.61 15.26 4.67
CA PHE A 25 20.87 15.98 4.41
C PHE A 25 21.28 16.97 5.52
N TRP A 26 20.86 16.73 6.77
CA TRP A 26 21.35 17.52 7.91
C TRP A 26 21.79 16.66 9.10
N LYS A 27 22.67 15.68 8.87
CA LYS A 27 23.50 15.11 9.97
C LYS A 27 24.87 14.71 9.45
N PRO A 28 25.97 15.00 10.20
CA PRO A 28 27.32 14.67 9.77
C PRO A 28 27.52 13.15 9.76
N CYS A 29 28.09 12.70 8.67
CA CYS A 29 28.34 11.30 8.32
C CYS A 29 29.46 10.70 9.21
N SER A 30 29.14 9.58 9.90
CA SER A 30 30.11 8.68 10.53
C SER A 30 30.08 7.35 9.80
N TYR A 31 30.56 7.30 8.54
CA TYR A 31 30.71 6.03 7.79
C TYR A 31 31.97 6.00 6.93
N PRO A 32 32.53 4.82 6.61
CA PRO A 32 33.92 4.64 6.20
C PRO A 32 34.27 5.21 4.82
N LYS A 33 35.53 5.58 4.69
CA LYS A 33 36.20 6.41 3.68
C LYS A 33 35.90 6.20 2.18
N ILE A 34 35.33 5.12 1.76
CA ILE A 34 35.15 4.82 0.32
C ILE A 34 33.89 5.47 -0.26
N GLU A 35 32.80 5.51 0.49
CA GLU A 35 31.57 6.18 0.04
C GLU A 35 31.68 7.71 0.05
N CYS A 36 32.53 8.27 0.92
CA CYS A 36 32.82 9.71 0.92
C CYS A 36 33.53 10.18 -0.36
N ILE A 37 34.38 9.38 -0.97
CA ILE A 37 35.13 9.77 -2.18
C ILE A 37 34.18 9.84 -3.39
N VAL A 38 33.26 8.88 -3.52
CA VAL A 38 32.27 8.87 -4.60
C VAL A 38 31.27 10.02 -4.43
N ALA A 39 30.81 10.28 -3.22
CA ALA A 39 29.90 11.40 -2.94
C ALA A 39 30.58 12.76 -3.13
N GLN A 40 31.87 12.90 -2.80
CA GLN A 40 32.64 14.11 -3.02
C GLN A 40 32.92 14.37 -4.49
N THR A 41 33.27 13.37 -5.28
CA THR A 41 33.47 13.49 -6.73
C THR A 41 32.17 13.83 -7.46
N TYR A 42 31.04 13.20 -7.10
CA TYR A 42 29.74 13.56 -7.66
C TYR A 42 29.31 14.98 -7.24
N GLY A 43 29.54 15.39 -6.00
CA GLY A 43 29.27 16.74 -5.52
C GLY A 43 30.11 17.80 -6.24
N GLN A 44 31.39 17.55 -6.52
CA GLN A 44 32.27 18.46 -7.28
C GLN A 44 31.89 18.51 -8.76
N TRP A 45 31.52 17.38 -9.38
CA TRP A 45 30.99 17.36 -10.75
C TRP A 45 29.69 18.16 -10.88
N TRP A 46 28.77 18.01 -9.94
CA TRP A 46 27.54 18.81 -9.87
C TRP A 46 27.82 20.30 -9.75
N GLN A 47 28.72 20.67 -8.87
CA GLN A 47 29.07 22.08 -8.67
C GLN A 47 29.84 22.68 -9.85
N SER A 48 30.65 21.88 -10.55
CA SER A 48 31.35 22.29 -11.75
C SER A 48 30.38 22.45 -12.94
N LEU A 49 29.50 21.50 -13.17
CA LEU A 49 28.41 21.60 -14.18
C LEU A 49 27.50 22.81 -13.89
N HIS A 50 27.21 23.04 -12.62
CA HIS A 50 26.34 24.13 -12.15
C HIS A 50 26.96 25.52 -12.41
N ARG A 51 28.28 25.64 -12.34
CA ARG A 51 28.99 26.95 -12.56
C ARG A 51 29.21 27.24 -14.04
N THR A 52 29.43 26.27 -14.88
CA THR A 52 29.75 26.45 -16.30
C THR A 52 28.54 26.56 -17.21
N MET A 53 27.42 25.88 -16.88
CA MET A 53 26.21 25.88 -17.71
C MET A 53 25.14 26.91 -17.31
N LEU A 54 25.32 27.65 -16.21
CA LEU A 54 24.31 28.56 -15.66
C LEU A 54 24.28 29.96 -16.27
N ARG A 55 25.07 30.25 -17.29
CA ARG A 55 25.14 31.60 -17.89
C ARG A 55 24.29 31.83 -19.15
N GLY A 56 23.27 31.01 -19.39
CA GLY A 56 22.43 31.19 -20.58
C GLY A 56 21.04 30.59 -20.41
N VAL A 57 20.21 30.78 -21.43
CA VAL A 57 18.84 30.20 -21.53
C VAL A 57 18.87 28.69 -21.36
N LEU A 58 19.94 28.01 -21.84
CA LEU A 58 20.13 26.57 -21.74
C LEU A 58 20.23 26.10 -20.27
N GLY A 59 20.89 26.86 -19.39
CA GLY A 59 20.98 26.52 -17.96
C GLY A 59 19.63 26.64 -17.22
N LYS A 60 18.77 27.57 -17.64
CA LYS A 60 17.42 27.70 -17.06
C LYS A 60 16.53 26.53 -17.47
N THR A 61 16.60 26.09 -18.73
CA THR A 61 15.82 24.93 -19.21
C THR A 61 16.28 23.63 -18.56
N PHE A 62 17.59 23.41 -18.41
CA PHE A 62 18.10 22.23 -17.69
C PHE A 62 17.66 22.17 -16.23
N ARG A 63 17.65 23.33 -15.55
CA ARG A 63 17.12 23.41 -14.16
C ARG A 63 15.62 23.09 -14.13
N LEU A 64 14.85 23.64 -15.06
CA LEU A 64 13.41 23.37 -15.13
C LEU A 64 13.13 21.87 -15.35
N VAL A 65 13.83 21.25 -16.30
CA VAL A 65 13.74 19.80 -16.55
C VAL A 65 14.16 19.00 -15.31
N GLY A 66 15.24 19.39 -14.63
CA GLY A 66 15.68 18.76 -13.39
C GLY A 66 14.62 18.81 -12.29
N TYR A 67 14.00 19.97 -12.08
CA TYR A 67 12.90 20.10 -11.13
C TYR A 67 11.67 19.28 -11.53
N THR A 68 11.32 19.26 -12.81
CA THR A 68 10.18 18.45 -13.29
C THR A 68 10.39 16.97 -13.02
N ILE A 69 11.60 16.46 -13.30
CA ILE A 69 11.96 15.07 -12.98
C ILE A 69 11.93 14.83 -11.47
N GLN A 70 12.51 15.72 -10.69
CA GLN A 70 12.56 15.61 -9.23
C GLN A 70 11.16 15.57 -8.61
N TYR A 71 10.31 16.54 -8.94
CA TYR A 71 8.94 16.58 -8.42
C TYR A 71 8.10 15.42 -8.97
N GLY A 72 8.32 15.00 -10.21
CA GLY A 72 7.68 13.81 -10.78
C GLY A 72 8.04 12.54 -10.01
N CYS A 73 9.31 12.36 -9.66
CA CYS A 73 9.75 11.23 -8.83
C CYS A 73 9.15 11.28 -7.42
N ILE A 74 9.13 12.46 -6.79
CA ILE A 74 8.53 12.63 -5.44
C ILE A 74 7.05 12.29 -5.49
N ALA A 75 6.30 12.82 -6.46
CA ALA A 75 4.90 12.54 -6.63
C ALA A 75 4.64 11.04 -6.89
N HIS A 76 5.45 10.42 -7.76
CA HIS A 76 5.35 8.99 -8.02
C HIS A 76 5.59 8.15 -6.75
N CYS A 77 6.63 8.46 -5.99
CA CYS A 77 6.90 7.80 -4.72
C CYS A 77 5.76 8.01 -3.71
N ALA A 78 5.21 9.21 -3.63
CA ALA A 78 4.09 9.49 -2.74
C ALA A 78 2.87 8.63 -3.09
N PHE A 79 2.47 8.56 -4.36
CA PHE A 79 1.34 7.74 -4.78
C PHE A 79 1.57 6.23 -4.63
N GLU A 80 2.79 5.75 -4.83
CA GLU A 80 3.12 4.32 -4.71
C GLU A 80 3.19 3.86 -3.25
N TYR A 81 3.77 4.67 -2.36
CA TYR A 81 4.04 4.29 -0.97
C TYR A 81 3.05 4.85 0.04
N VAL A 82 2.65 6.12 -0.09
CA VAL A 82 1.73 6.73 0.88
C VAL A 82 0.33 6.21 0.67
N GLY A 83 -0.13 6.14 -0.58
CA GLY A 83 -1.45 5.64 -0.90
C GLY A 83 -2.20 6.51 -1.89
N GLY A 84 -3.47 6.23 -2.07
CA GLY A 84 -4.32 6.91 -3.03
C GLY A 84 -5.80 6.92 -2.66
N VAL A 85 -6.54 7.71 -3.41
CA VAL A 85 -8.00 7.79 -3.29
C VAL A 85 -8.62 6.73 -4.19
N VAL A 86 -9.53 5.93 -3.63
CA VAL A 86 -10.21 4.84 -4.32
C VAL A 86 -11.71 4.98 -4.15
N MET A 87 -12.45 4.79 -5.23
CA MET A 87 -13.90 4.70 -5.18
C MET A 87 -14.32 3.23 -5.00
N CYS A 88 -15.09 2.96 -3.95
CA CYS A 88 -15.59 1.63 -3.68
C CYS A 88 -16.91 1.39 -4.42
N SER A 89 -17.07 0.16 -4.91
CA SER A 89 -18.31 -0.28 -5.55
C SER A 89 -18.68 -1.69 -5.10
N GLY A 90 -19.98 -1.90 -4.90
CA GLY A 90 -20.53 -3.19 -4.50
C GLY A 90 -21.03 -3.24 -3.04
N PRO A 91 -21.97 -4.15 -2.74
CA PRO A 91 -22.66 -4.20 -1.47
C PRO A 91 -21.91 -5.00 -0.37
N SER A 92 -20.72 -5.51 -0.66
CA SER A 92 -20.05 -6.48 0.23
C SER A 92 -19.55 -5.92 1.56
N MET A 93 -19.41 -4.59 1.65
CA MET A 93 -18.93 -3.89 2.85
C MET A 93 -19.99 -3.02 3.51
N GLU A 94 -21.23 -3.14 3.07
CA GLU A 94 -22.35 -2.46 3.73
C GLU A 94 -22.58 -3.03 5.14
N PRO A 95 -22.94 -2.20 6.12
CA PRO A 95 -23.22 -0.76 6.02
C PRO A 95 -21.97 0.14 6.12
N THR A 96 -20.79 -0.37 6.40
CA THR A 96 -19.58 0.40 6.70
C THR A 96 -19.11 1.23 5.51
N ILE A 97 -19.08 0.63 4.32
CA ILE A 97 -18.75 1.29 3.06
C ILE A 97 -19.87 1.02 2.09
N GLN A 98 -20.48 2.09 1.58
CA GLN A 98 -21.57 2.01 0.62
C GLN A 98 -21.04 2.12 -0.82
N ASN A 99 -21.94 1.82 -1.74
CA ASN A 99 -21.62 1.95 -3.16
C ASN A 99 -21.35 3.43 -3.51
N SER A 100 -20.28 3.68 -4.26
CA SER A 100 -19.78 5.01 -4.66
C SER A 100 -19.11 5.82 -3.54
N ASP A 101 -18.85 5.24 -2.38
CA ASP A 101 -18.05 5.90 -1.36
C ASP A 101 -16.61 6.10 -1.85
N ILE A 102 -16.05 7.27 -1.52
CA ILE A 102 -14.65 7.59 -1.80
C ILE A 102 -13.85 7.45 -0.51
N VAL A 103 -12.86 6.57 -0.55
CA VAL A 103 -12.02 6.24 0.60
C VAL A 103 -10.55 6.49 0.31
N PHE A 104 -9.78 6.71 1.35
CA PHE A 104 -8.33 6.78 1.25
C PHE A 104 -7.73 5.43 1.65
N ALA A 105 -6.94 4.87 0.73
CA ALA A 105 -6.21 3.64 0.94
C ALA A 105 -4.72 3.94 1.07
N GLU A 106 -4.09 3.52 2.14
CA GLU A 106 -2.65 3.58 2.34
C GLU A 106 -1.98 2.28 1.90
N ASN A 107 -0.77 2.41 1.36
CA ASN A 107 0.01 1.26 0.90
C ASN A 107 1.14 0.88 1.87
N LEU A 108 1.40 1.71 2.89
CA LEU A 108 2.55 1.58 3.76
C LEU A 108 2.45 0.35 4.67
N SER A 109 1.26 0.13 5.26
CA SER A 109 1.02 -0.99 6.19
C SER A 109 1.29 -2.37 5.57
N ARG A 110 1.05 -2.55 4.27
CA ARG A 110 1.36 -3.82 3.60
C ARG A 110 2.86 -4.10 3.50
N HIS A 111 3.68 -3.03 3.35
CA HIS A 111 5.14 -3.18 3.25
C HIS A 111 5.80 -3.50 4.59
N PHE A 112 5.22 -3.00 5.68
CA PHE A 112 5.72 -3.24 7.03
C PHE A 112 5.05 -4.40 7.76
N TYR A 113 4.20 -5.18 7.09
CA TYR A 113 3.43 -6.26 7.69
C TYR A 113 2.66 -5.82 8.96
N SER A 114 2.16 -4.58 8.96
CA SER A 114 1.47 -3.96 10.10
C SER A 114 -0.05 -3.98 10.00
N ILE A 115 -0.60 -4.81 9.11
CA ILE A 115 -2.05 -5.01 8.99
C ILE A 115 -2.54 -5.78 10.20
N GLN A 116 -3.62 -5.28 10.80
CA GLN A 116 -4.21 -5.84 12.01
C GLN A 116 -5.60 -6.42 11.75
N ARG A 117 -6.08 -7.24 12.70
CA ARG A 117 -7.47 -7.70 12.70
C ARG A 117 -8.41 -6.49 12.79
N GLY A 118 -9.48 -6.51 12.02
CA GLY A 118 -10.43 -5.40 11.92
C GLY A 118 -10.12 -4.39 10.83
N ASP A 119 -8.89 -4.35 10.30
CA ASP A 119 -8.54 -3.46 9.21
C ASP A 119 -9.32 -3.80 7.93
N ILE A 120 -9.72 -2.77 7.21
CA ILE A 120 -10.32 -2.92 5.88
C ILE A 120 -9.20 -2.84 4.85
N VAL A 121 -9.11 -3.84 3.99
CA VAL A 121 -8.04 -3.93 2.99
C VAL A 121 -8.60 -4.04 1.58
N ILE A 122 -7.84 -3.46 0.65
CA ILE A 122 -8.02 -3.70 -0.78
C ILE A 122 -7.06 -4.82 -1.17
N ALA A 123 -7.59 -5.89 -1.74
CA ALA A 123 -6.81 -7.01 -2.24
C ALA A 123 -7.18 -7.33 -3.67
N LYS A 124 -6.29 -8.00 -4.39
CA LYS A 124 -6.65 -8.64 -5.66
C LYS A 124 -7.52 -9.86 -5.39
N SER A 125 -8.57 -10.01 -6.19
CA SER A 125 -9.41 -11.19 -6.09
C SER A 125 -8.61 -12.45 -6.43
N PRO A 126 -8.68 -13.50 -5.59
CA PRO A 126 -8.07 -14.79 -5.93
C PRO A 126 -8.72 -15.45 -7.15
N SER A 127 -10.02 -15.22 -7.35
CA SER A 127 -10.79 -15.81 -8.46
C SER A 127 -10.61 -15.06 -9.78
N ASP A 128 -10.40 -13.72 -9.72
CA ASP A 128 -10.17 -12.87 -10.89
C ASP A 128 -9.05 -11.86 -10.61
N PRO A 129 -7.83 -12.14 -11.09
CA PRO A 129 -6.67 -11.27 -10.84
C PRO A 129 -6.78 -9.84 -11.40
N LYS A 130 -7.76 -9.57 -12.26
CA LYS A 130 -8.00 -8.23 -12.82
C LYS A 130 -8.85 -7.37 -11.92
N SER A 131 -9.70 -7.96 -11.08
CA SER A 131 -10.57 -7.26 -10.15
C SER A 131 -9.90 -7.05 -8.78
N ASN A 132 -10.23 -5.91 -8.16
CA ASN A 132 -9.87 -5.64 -6.78
C ASN A 132 -11.11 -5.86 -5.91
N ILE A 133 -10.89 -6.42 -4.73
CA ILE A 133 -11.92 -6.62 -3.72
C ILE A 133 -11.60 -5.78 -2.50
N CYS A 134 -12.64 -5.26 -1.86
CA CYS A 134 -12.56 -4.58 -0.57
C CYS A 134 -13.16 -5.50 0.49
N LYS A 135 -12.40 -5.86 1.52
CA LYS A 135 -12.79 -6.78 2.58
C LYS A 135 -12.16 -6.40 3.90
N ARG A 136 -12.73 -6.91 5.01
CA ARG A 136 -12.18 -6.76 6.35
C ARG A 136 -11.32 -7.95 6.73
N VAL A 137 -10.21 -7.70 7.39
CA VAL A 137 -9.32 -8.72 7.95
C VAL A 137 -9.97 -9.27 9.24
N ILE A 138 -10.38 -10.53 9.21
CA ILE A 138 -10.98 -11.23 10.35
C ILE A 138 -9.91 -12.03 11.09
N GLY A 139 -8.95 -12.61 10.37
CA GLY A 139 -7.88 -13.39 10.96
C GLY A 139 -6.55 -13.17 10.27
N LEU A 140 -5.50 -13.25 11.07
CA LEU A 140 -4.11 -13.23 10.64
C LEU A 140 -3.52 -14.63 10.65
N GLU A 141 -2.27 -14.75 10.21
CA GLU A 141 -1.55 -16.02 10.21
C GLU A 141 -1.53 -16.67 11.60
N GLY A 142 -1.81 -17.97 11.66
CA GLY A 142 -1.86 -18.74 12.90
C GLY A 142 -3.22 -18.71 13.62
N ASP A 143 -4.15 -17.86 13.20
CA ASP A 143 -5.45 -17.74 13.83
C ASP A 143 -6.35 -18.93 13.53
N LYS A 144 -7.16 -19.27 14.51
CA LYS A 144 -8.22 -20.28 14.39
C LYS A 144 -9.54 -19.55 14.12
N ILE A 145 -10.08 -19.72 12.92
CA ILE A 145 -11.33 -19.09 12.49
C ILE A 145 -12.48 -20.08 12.56
N LEU A 146 -13.60 -19.67 13.16
CA LEU A 146 -14.84 -20.43 13.11
C LEU A 146 -15.51 -20.17 11.76
N THR A 147 -15.46 -21.16 10.86
CA THR A 147 -16.04 -21.02 9.53
C THR A 147 -17.48 -21.50 9.54
N ASN A 148 -18.42 -20.57 9.42
CA ASN A 148 -19.79 -20.89 9.06
C ASN A 148 -19.87 -20.93 7.53
N SER A 149 -19.63 -22.10 6.94
CA SER A 149 -19.80 -22.26 5.49
C SER A 149 -21.27 -22.03 5.11
N PRO A 150 -21.56 -21.27 4.05
CA PRO A 150 -22.92 -21.07 3.58
C PRO A 150 -23.63 -22.36 3.17
N SER A 151 -22.89 -23.45 2.89
CA SER A 151 -23.43 -24.77 2.62
C SER A 151 -23.98 -25.50 3.85
N GLY A 152 -23.92 -24.89 5.03
CA GLY A 152 -24.71 -25.23 6.22
C GLY A 152 -24.40 -26.56 6.93
N PHE A 153 -23.57 -27.45 6.38
CA PHE A 153 -23.38 -28.79 6.91
C PHE A 153 -22.23 -28.98 7.91
N PHE A 154 -21.24 -28.07 7.94
CA PHE A 154 -20.12 -28.18 8.87
C PHE A 154 -19.71 -26.83 9.45
N LYS A 155 -19.93 -26.64 10.77
CA LYS A 155 -19.17 -25.67 11.55
C LYS A 155 -17.76 -26.24 11.70
N GLY A 156 -16.86 -25.81 10.85
CA GLY A 156 -15.47 -26.24 10.87
C GLY A 156 -14.56 -25.14 11.43
N HIS A 157 -13.50 -25.56 12.09
CA HIS A 157 -12.41 -24.66 12.38
C HIS A 157 -11.44 -24.65 11.21
N SER A 158 -11.12 -23.46 10.69
CA SER A 158 -10.08 -23.29 9.69
C SER A 158 -8.92 -22.54 10.31
N TYR A 159 -7.70 -23.04 10.13
CA TYR A 159 -6.48 -22.32 10.52
C TYR A 159 -5.99 -21.48 9.35
N VAL A 160 -5.61 -20.25 9.65
CA VAL A 160 -4.98 -19.36 8.65
C VAL A 160 -3.51 -19.77 8.52
N PRO A 161 -3.05 -20.22 7.33
CA PRO A 161 -1.67 -20.60 7.12
C PRO A 161 -0.72 -19.38 7.24
N THR A 162 0.57 -19.65 7.44
CA THR A 162 1.61 -18.60 7.41
C THR A 162 1.59 -17.86 6.07
N GLY A 163 1.77 -16.54 6.11
CA GLY A 163 1.75 -15.67 4.92
C GLY A 163 0.36 -15.46 4.30
N HIS A 164 -0.72 -15.84 5.00
CA HIS A 164 -2.10 -15.65 4.54
C HIS A 164 -2.91 -14.84 5.56
N VAL A 165 -4.03 -14.31 5.08
CA VAL A 165 -5.03 -13.60 5.89
C VAL A 165 -6.41 -14.14 5.57
N TRP A 166 -7.31 -14.03 6.54
CA TRP A 166 -8.71 -14.36 6.38
C TRP A 166 -9.52 -13.08 6.19
N LEU A 167 -10.17 -12.97 5.04
CA LEU A 167 -10.91 -11.78 4.62
C LEU A 167 -12.40 -12.07 4.54
N GLU A 168 -13.23 -11.22 5.17
CA GLU A 168 -14.69 -11.31 5.04
C GLU A 168 -15.27 -9.93 4.71
N GLY A 169 -16.46 -9.94 4.10
CA GLY A 169 -17.22 -8.71 3.92
C GLY A 169 -18.04 -8.40 5.16
N ASP A 170 -18.33 -7.12 5.41
CA ASP A 170 -19.22 -6.71 6.50
C ASP A 170 -20.67 -7.14 6.22
N ASN A 171 -21.06 -7.19 4.94
CA ASN A 171 -22.34 -7.75 4.49
C ASN A 171 -22.17 -9.25 4.16
N LEU A 172 -22.34 -10.09 5.17
CA LEU A 172 -22.11 -11.54 5.06
C LEU A 172 -22.98 -12.25 4.03
N GLN A 173 -24.17 -11.72 3.71
CA GLN A 173 -25.11 -12.31 2.76
C GLN A 173 -24.73 -12.01 1.31
N ASN A 174 -24.19 -10.82 1.06
CA ASN A 174 -23.85 -10.34 -0.29
C ASN A 174 -22.33 -10.22 -0.50
N SER A 175 -21.56 -11.12 0.09
CA SER A 175 -20.11 -11.11 0.01
C SER A 175 -19.57 -12.46 -0.42
N THR A 176 -18.81 -12.47 -1.52
CA THR A 176 -17.91 -13.59 -1.86
C THR A 176 -16.56 -13.30 -1.23
N ASP A 177 -16.15 -14.13 -0.28
CA ASP A 177 -14.97 -13.89 0.56
C ASP A 177 -14.28 -15.21 0.96
N SER A 178 -13.39 -15.17 1.97
CA SER A 178 -12.62 -16.34 2.39
C SER A 178 -13.47 -17.55 2.83
N ARG A 179 -14.75 -17.36 3.11
CA ARG A 179 -15.68 -18.49 3.38
C ARG A 179 -15.92 -19.36 2.14
N TYR A 180 -15.69 -18.81 0.93
CA TYR A 180 -15.85 -19.49 -0.36
C TYR A 180 -14.53 -19.98 -0.94
N TYR A 181 -13.49 -19.11 -0.97
CA TYR A 181 -12.21 -19.41 -1.62
C TYR A 181 -11.04 -19.68 -0.65
N GLY A 182 -11.31 -19.62 0.65
CA GLY A 182 -10.29 -19.89 1.67
C GLY A 182 -9.39 -18.69 1.98
N PRO A 183 -8.28 -18.95 2.72
CA PRO A 183 -7.32 -17.91 3.10
C PRO A 183 -6.67 -17.25 1.88
N VAL A 184 -6.45 -15.93 1.95
CA VAL A 184 -5.89 -15.12 0.87
C VAL A 184 -4.42 -14.86 1.15
N PRO A 185 -3.50 -15.08 0.20
CA PRO A 185 -2.09 -14.73 0.37
C PRO A 185 -1.90 -13.25 0.67
N TYR A 186 -1.06 -12.92 1.67
CA TYR A 186 -0.77 -11.54 2.07
C TYR A 186 -0.27 -10.67 0.90
N GLY A 187 0.48 -11.27 -0.03
CA GLY A 187 1.00 -10.59 -1.22
C GLY A 187 -0.06 -10.05 -2.19
N LEU A 188 -1.32 -10.50 -2.07
CA LEU A 188 -2.43 -9.97 -2.87
C LEU A 188 -3.00 -8.67 -2.30
N ILE A 189 -2.67 -8.31 -1.06
CA ILE A 189 -3.10 -7.06 -0.44
C ILE A 189 -2.42 -5.90 -1.15
N ARG A 190 -3.21 -4.91 -1.53
CA ARG A 190 -2.77 -3.69 -2.21
C ARG A 190 -2.57 -2.54 -1.24
N GLY A 191 -3.48 -2.37 -0.29
CA GLY A 191 -3.45 -1.29 0.67
C GLY A 191 -4.51 -1.48 1.74
N ARG A 192 -4.41 -0.67 2.80
CA ARG A 192 -5.36 -0.61 3.91
C ARG A 192 -6.21 0.66 3.78
N ILE A 193 -7.52 0.51 3.89
CA ILE A 193 -8.45 1.63 3.98
C ILE A 193 -8.61 1.99 5.45
N PHE A 194 -8.37 3.24 5.78
CA PHE A 194 -8.55 3.70 7.16
C PHE A 194 -9.41 4.95 7.25
N PHE A 195 -9.70 5.62 6.12
CA PHE A 195 -10.38 6.89 6.12
C PHE A 195 -11.40 7.00 4.99
N LYS A 196 -12.63 7.46 5.31
CA LYS A 196 -13.69 7.77 4.36
C LYS A 196 -13.67 9.27 4.07
N ILE A 197 -13.59 9.64 2.79
CA ILE A 197 -13.54 11.03 2.32
C ILE A 197 -14.93 11.50 1.93
N TRP A 198 -15.69 10.65 1.26
CA TRP A 198 -17.02 10.96 0.78
C TRP A 198 -17.97 9.78 1.03
N PRO A 199 -19.23 10.02 1.45
CA PRO A 199 -19.90 11.31 1.62
C PRO A 199 -19.44 12.08 2.87
N LEU A 200 -19.62 13.41 2.85
CA LEU A 200 -19.22 14.28 3.97
C LEU A 200 -20.01 14.02 5.26
N SER A 201 -21.19 13.39 5.15
CA SER A 201 -21.98 12.96 6.31
C SER A 201 -21.27 11.90 7.16
N ASP A 202 -20.44 11.05 6.51
CA ASP A 202 -19.76 9.93 7.11
C ASP A 202 -18.22 10.07 7.05
N PHE A 203 -17.76 11.33 6.92
CA PHE A 203 -16.34 11.64 6.88
C PHE A 203 -15.65 11.24 8.19
N GLY A 204 -14.70 10.35 8.13
CA GLY A 204 -14.01 9.88 9.33
C GLY A 204 -13.18 8.62 9.16
N PHE A 205 -12.65 8.15 10.29
CA PHE A 205 -11.87 6.92 10.36
C PHE A 205 -12.77 5.67 10.37
N LEU A 206 -12.40 4.69 9.58
CA LEU A 206 -13.11 3.41 9.44
C LEU A 206 -12.46 2.36 10.35
N ARG A 207 -12.69 2.45 11.66
CA ARG A 207 -12.14 1.50 12.62
C ARG A 207 -13.14 0.48 13.14
N ASP A 208 -14.40 0.87 13.24
CA ASP A 208 -15.41 0.04 13.90
C ASP A 208 -15.93 -1.05 12.98
N SER A 209 -16.02 -2.25 13.49
CA SER A 209 -16.61 -3.39 12.79
C SER A 209 -18.03 -3.63 13.27
N PRO A 210 -19.04 -3.74 12.37
CA PRO A 210 -20.39 -4.16 12.76
C PRO A 210 -20.42 -5.57 13.34
N ASN A 211 -19.38 -6.37 13.07
CA ASN A 211 -19.23 -7.76 13.51
C ASN A 211 -18.11 -7.90 14.56
N SER A 212 -17.97 -6.96 15.47
CA SER A 212 -16.88 -6.91 16.48
C SER A 212 -16.80 -8.16 17.38
N TYR A 213 -17.91 -8.86 17.58
CA TYR A 213 -17.97 -10.11 18.36
C TYR A 213 -17.15 -11.27 17.74
N ARG A 214 -16.69 -11.15 16.50
CA ARG A 214 -15.87 -12.17 15.82
C ARG A 214 -14.38 -12.04 16.13
N PHE A 215 -14.01 -10.97 16.81
CA PHE A 215 -12.63 -10.72 17.24
C PHE A 215 -12.39 -11.08 18.71
N SER A 216 -13.33 -11.80 19.39
CA SER A 216 -13.10 -12.25 20.75
C SER A 216 -11.94 -13.24 20.77
N ASP A 217 -10.88 -12.84 21.46
CA ASP A 217 -9.74 -13.67 21.81
C ASP A 217 -10.19 -14.65 22.92
N ASP A 218 -10.67 -15.81 22.54
CA ASP A 218 -10.85 -16.97 23.42
C ASP A 218 -9.98 -18.13 22.94
#